data_8a72e4fbaf8bbb8a44eca81a85889455
#
_entry.id   8a72e4fbaf8bbb8a44eca81a85889455
#
_cell.length_a   1.000
_cell.length_b   1.000
_cell.length_c   1.000
_cell.angle_alpha   90.00
_cell.angle_beta   90.00
_cell.angle_gamma   90.00
#
_symmetry.space_group_name_H-M   'P 1'
#
loop_
_entity.id
_entity.type
_entity.pdbx_description
1 polymer ?
#
loop_
_entity_poly.entity_id
_entity_poly.type
_entity_poly.pdbx_seq_one_letter_code
_entity_poly.pdbx_strand_id
1 'polypeptide(L)'
;MRIAYLDCFSGMSGDMFLGALVDAGVPAKLFEDTVAALNIGARLEISRVTRSGISATKVDVFINGEKELPREVFLEQQNRAQKQEHGHDHSHRHAPEHVELREHNYSQPGHDGTRAGAPAPHRHESHQHEPGQHGHGRGLSEIREIIRKAEISKSAKRTAIAIFEALGVAEAKIHNSDIEKVHFHEVGAVDAMVDIVCAAVGAEALAVDEIVCSPLNVGGGTVKCAHGVLPVPVPATVELLQGAPVYSSGIQVELVTPTGAAIVKTLAKRFAPFPAMTIEKSGYGAGTRDFPGHANVVRLTVGEAQAGLAENSSQETICVLEANLDDLNPQVFGYVIERLLEAGALDTFAAPVQMKKSRPGILLTVLSKPEDASRLTQIIFTETSTLGVRRREEQRQTLARKWINVVTRWGDIRLKIASMNGTVTNYAPEYEDCKKIAAEHHVPLKRVMNEAMEAYSKALKS
;
A
#
# COMPACT_ATOMS: atom_id res chain seq x y z
N MET A 1 -16.36 17.96 1.08
CA MET A 1 -14.91 17.81 0.88
C MET A 1 -14.69 17.10 -0.43
N ARG A 2 -13.96 17.74 -1.35
CA ARG A 2 -13.71 17.18 -2.68
C ARG A 2 -12.50 16.27 -2.64
N ILE A 3 -12.66 15.01 -3.03
CA ILE A 3 -11.60 14.00 -2.95
C ILE A 3 -11.31 13.39 -4.32
N ALA A 4 -10.09 12.90 -4.48
CA ALA A 4 -9.71 12.02 -5.57
C ALA A 4 -9.40 10.63 -5.02
N TYR A 5 -9.96 9.59 -5.63
CA TYR A 5 -9.65 8.20 -5.32
C TYR A 5 -8.80 7.60 -6.44
N LEU A 6 -7.63 7.14 -6.09
CA LEU A 6 -6.69 6.48 -6.99
C LEU A 6 -6.77 4.97 -6.80
N ASP A 7 -7.27 4.28 -7.81
CA ASP A 7 -7.46 2.83 -7.80
C ASP A 7 -6.34 2.15 -8.58
N CYS A 8 -5.42 1.53 -7.85
CA CYS A 8 -4.19 0.94 -8.35
C CYS A 8 -4.29 -0.59 -8.53
N PHE A 9 -5.44 -1.11 -8.98
CA PHE A 9 -5.67 -2.56 -9.14
C PHE A 9 -4.73 -3.22 -10.16
N SER A 10 -4.18 -2.44 -11.10
CA SER A 10 -3.16 -2.85 -12.07
C SER A 10 -1.81 -2.16 -11.83
N GLY A 11 -1.56 -1.76 -10.58
CA GLY A 11 -0.34 -1.05 -10.21
C GLY A 11 -0.39 0.43 -10.49
N MET A 12 0.79 1.05 -10.60
CA MET A 12 0.97 2.49 -10.76
C MET A 12 2.33 2.80 -11.37
N SER A 13 2.34 3.56 -12.45
CA SER A 13 3.53 4.20 -13.03
C SER A 13 3.25 5.68 -13.29
N GLY A 14 4.27 6.46 -13.59
CA GLY A 14 4.11 7.89 -13.83
C GLY A 14 3.21 8.19 -15.01
N ASP A 15 3.46 7.57 -16.16
CA ASP A 15 2.68 7.69 -17.38
C ASP A 15 1.20 7.30 -17.20
N MET A 16 0.91 6.26 -16.38
CA MET A 16 -0.45 5.87 -16.03
C MET A 16 -1.16 6.96 -15.23
N PHE A 17 -0.47 7.59 -14.29
CA PHE A 17 -1.05 8.66 -13.51
C PHE A 17 -1.34 9.91 -14.37
N LEU A 18 -0.39 10.29 -15.21
CA LEU A 18 -0.60 11.39 -16.15
C LEU A 18 -1.79 11.15 -17.09
N GLY A 19 -1.88 9.94 -17.65
CA GLY A 19 -3.00 9.55 -18.48
C GLY A 19 -4.33 9.65 -17.74
N ALA A 20 -4.39 9.17 -16.49
CA ALA A 20 -5.61 9.26 -15.67
C ALA A 20 -5.99 10.71 -15.33
N LEU A 21 -5.02 11.58 -15.08
CA LEU A 21 -5.25 13.01 -14.85
C LEU A 21 -5.85 13.70 -16.10
N VAL A 22 -5.28 13.45 -17.28
CA VAL A 22 -5.82 13.99 -18.54
C VAL A 22 -7.23 13.48 -18.80
N ASP A 23 -7.43 12.17 -18.64
CA ASP A 23 -8.75 11.55 -18.85
C ASP A 23 -9.80 12.03 -17.83
N ALA A 24 -9.38 12.38 -16.61
CA ALA A 24 -10.23 13.01 -15.60
C ALA A 24 -10.45 14.52 -15.84
N GLY A 25 -9.95 15.09 -16.95
CA GLY A 25 -10.22 16.44 -17.40
C GLY A 25 -9.17 17.49 -16.99
N VAL A 26 -7.96 17.07 -16.59
CA VAL A 26 -6.82 18.00 -16.53
C VAL A 26 -6.41 18.33 -17.95
N PRO A 27 -6.29 19.62 -18.35
CA PRO A 27 -5.99 19.98 -19.74
C PRO A 27 -4.63 19.43 -20.18
N ALA A 28 -4.58 18.70 -21.30
CA ALA A 28 -3.35 18.20 -21.90
C ALA A 28 -2.31 19.32 -22.13
N LYS A 29 -2.78 20.50 -22.54
CA LYS A 29 -1.96 21.68 -22.74
C LYS A 29 -1.15 22.07 -21.50
N LEU A 30 -1.69 21.88 -20.30
CA LEU A 30 -0.98 22.14 -19.05
C LEU A 30 0.29 21.30 -18.92
N PHE A 31 0.24 20.04 -19.34
CA PHE A 31 1.41 19.15 -19.32
C PHE A 31 2.40 19.50 -20.43
N GLU A 32 1.93 19.80 -21.63
CA GLU A 32 2.79 20.28 -22.73
C GLU A 32 3.57 21.54 -22.34
N ASP A 33 2.89 22.51 -21.74
CA ASP A 33 3.51 23.76 -21.25
C ASP A 33 4.49 23.50 -20.10
N THR A 34 4.15 22.56 -19.21
CA THR A 34 5.05 22.12 -18.11
C THR A 34 6.33 21.50 -18.66
N VAL A 35 6.23 20.60 -19.63
CA VAL A 35 7.41 19.96 -20.25
C VAL A 35 8.26 20.98 -21.00
N ALA A 36 7.64 21.93 -21.73
CA ALA A 36 8.36 23.01 -22.37
C ALA A 36 9.11 23.90 -21.36
N ALA A 37 8.48 24.19 -20.20
CA ALA A 37 9.09 24.98 -19.12
C ALA A 37 10.30 24.31 -18.46
N LEU A 38 10.39 22.96 -18.48
CA LEU A 38 11.56 22.22 -17.99
C LEU A 38 12.79 22.39 -18.87
N ASN A 39 12.61 22.69 -20.15
CA ASN A 39 13.69 22.90 -21.13
C ASN A 39 14.71 21.74 -21.18
N ILE A 40 14.22 20.49 -21.18
CA ILE A 40 15.04 19.27 -21.16
C ILE A 40 15.01 18.50 -22.49
N GLY A 41 14.52 19.12 -23.57
CA GLY A 41 14.42 18.52 -24.90
C GLY A 41 13.35 17.45 -25.05
N ALA A 42 12.41 17.37 -24.11
CA ALA A 42 11.32 16.42 -24.13
C ALA A 42 10.04 17.00 -24.77
N ARG A 43 9.19 16.13 -25.31
CA ARG A 43 7.80 16.44 -25.71
C ARG A 43 6.88 15.29 -25.31
N LEU A 44 5.61 15.59 -25.13
CA LEU A 44 4.59 14.59 -24.86
C LEU A 44 3.80 14.23 -26.12
N GLU A 45 3.40 12.97 -26.20
CA GLU A 45 2.36 12.50 -27.10
C GLU A 45 1.25 11.85 -26.29
N ILE A 46 0.04 12.41 -26.44
CA ILE A 46 -1.13 11.96 -25.67
C ILE A 46 -2.09 11.31 -26.67
N SER A 47 -2.41 10.04 -26.43
CA SER A 47 -3.23 9.23 -27.32
C SER A 47 -4.30 8.44 -26.56
N ARG A 48 -5.29 7.94 -27.30
CA ARG A 48 -6.29 7.00 -26.77
C ARG A 48 -5.92 5.59 -27.13
N VAL A 49 -5.96 4.70 -26.15
CA VAL A 49 -5.71 3.27 -26.33
C VAL A 49 -6.79 2.45 -25.64
N THR A 50 -6.90 1.19 -26.02
CA THR A 50 -7.80 0.25 -25.34
C THR A 50 -6.97 -0.78 -24.59
N ARG A 51 -7.35 -1.07 -23.34
CA ARG A 51 -6.76 -2.11 -22.50
C ARG A 51 -7.88 -3.02 -21.98
N SER A 52 -7.92 -4.28 -22.44
CA SER A 52 -8.99 -5.24 -22.10
C SER A 52 -10.40 -4.63 -22.17
N GLY A 53 -10.70 -3.89 -23.26
CA GLY A 53 -12.00 -3.26 -23.49
C GLY A 53 -12.22 -1.91 -22.80
N ILE A 54 -11.31 -1.44 -21.95
CA ILE A 54 -11.36 -0.10 -21.33
C ILE A 54 -10.63 0.90 -22.22
N SER A 55 -11.31 1.96 -22.66
CA SER A 55 -10.68 3.10 -23.32
C SER A 55 -9.96 3.95 -22.28
N ALA A 56 -8.67 4.20 -22.47
CA ALA A 56 -7.82 4.91 -21.54
C ALA A 56 -6.89 5.89 -22.27
N THR A 57 -6.43 6.91 -21.56
CA THR A 57 -5.43 7.86 -22.09
C THR A 57 -4.02 7.33 -21.82
N LYS A 58 -3.22 7.26 -22.88
CA LYS A 58 -1.79 6.96 -22.83
C LYS A 58 -1.00 8.25 -23.01
N VAL A 59 0.01 8.44 -22.16
CA VAL A 59 0.97 9.53 -22.25
C VAL A 59 2.34 8.93 -22.52
N ASP A 60 2.96 9.33 -23.61
CA ASP A 60 4.30 8.89 -24.00
C ASP A 60 5.25 10.10 -24.04
N VAL A 61 6.47 9.89 -23.56
CA VAL A 61 7.53 10.89 -23.56
C VAL A 61 8.46 10.64 -24.76
N PHE A 62 8.79 11.70 -25.51
CA PHE A 62 9.71 11.67 -26.61
C PHE A 62 10.89 12.60 -26.34
N ILE A 63 12.10 12.14 -26.66
CA ILE A 63 13.33 12.91 -26.55
C ILE A 63 14.01 12.92 -27.91
N ASN A 64 14.34 14.10 -28.43
CA ASN A 64 14.97 14.26 -29.75
C ASN A 64 14.24 13.54 -30.89
N GLY A 65 12.93 13.33 -30.76
CA GLY A 65 12.09 12.66 -31.77
C GLY A 65 11.93 11.17 -31.58
N GLU A 66 12.67 10.54 -30.68
CA GLU A 66 12.56 9.12 -30.36
C GLU A 66 11.70 8.92 -29.10
N LYS A 67 10.86 7.88 -29.11
CA LYS A 67 10.05 7.51 -27.95
C LYS A 67 10.95 6.90 -26.89
N GLU A 68 10.92 7.44 -25.67
CA GLU A 68 11.55 6.82 -24.52
C GLU A 68 10.70 5.63 -24.06
N LEU A 69 11.28 4.44 -24.13
CA LEU A 69 10.63 3.22 -23.69
C LEU A 69 11.20 2.82 -22.32
N PRO A 70 10.37 2.31 -21.42
CA PRO A 70 10.88 1.67 -20.21
C PRO A 70 11.94 0.65 -20.60
N ARG A 71 13.09 0.67 -19.94
CA ARG A 71 14.28 -0.13 -20.30
C ARG A 71 13.97 -1.61 -20.46
N GLU A 72 13.05 -2.13 -19.68
CA GLU A 72 12.59 -3.51 -19.80
C GLU A 72 11.91 -3.79 -21.15
N VAL A 73 11.02 -2.89 -21.56
CA VAL A 73 10.31 -3.00 -22.85
C VAL A 73 11.31 -2.90 -24.01
N PHE A 74 12.30 -2.02 -23.87
CA PHE A 74 13.39 -1.87 -24.83
C PHE A 74 14.22 -3.16 -24.95
N LEU A 75 14.63 -3.76 -23.83
CA LEU A 75 15.37 -5.02 -23.81
C LEU A 75 14.55 -6.20 -24.33
N GLU A 76 13.25 -6.25 -24.06
CA GLU A 76 12.35 -7.25 -24.62
C GLU A 76 12.22 -7.13 -26.15
N GLN A 77 12.14 -5.91 -26.66
CA GLN A 77 12.08 -5.65 -28.10
C GLN A 77 13.39 -6.02 -28.80
N GLN A 78 14.55 -5.69 -28.23
CA GLN A 78 15.85 -6.09 -28.75
C GLN A 78 16.00 -7.62 -28.80
N ASN A 79 15.61 -8.33 -27.75
CA ASN A 79 15.65 -9.78 -27.71
C ASN A 79 14.71 -10.44 -28.73
N ARG A 80 13.56 -9.82 -29.04
CA ARG A 80 12.64 -10.30 -30.10
C ARG A 80 13.21 -10.07 -31.48
N ALA A 81 13.82 -8.90 -31.73
CA ALA A 81 14.47 -8.59 -33.01
C ALA A 81 15.63 -9.56 -33.30
N GLN A 82 16.51 -9.82 -32.30
CA GLN A 82 17.62 -10.78 -32.47
C GLN A 82 17.16 -12.21 -32.69
N LYS A 83 16.03 -12.65 -32.14
CA LYS A 83 15.45 -13.96 -32.39
C LYS A 83 14.83 -14.07 -33.79
N GLN A 84 14.39 -12.99 -34.39
CA GLN A 84 13.89 -12.97 -35.77
C GLN A 84 15.01 -12.98 -36.82
N GLU A 85 16.16 -12.36 -36.53
CA GLU A 85 17.33 -12.39 -37.42
C GLU A 85 18.04 -13.75 -37.47
N HIS A 86 17.94 -14.59 -36.43
CA HIS A 86 18.51 -15.94 -36.40
C HIS A 86 17.53 -17.04 -36.84
N GLY A 87 16.36 -16.67 -37.35
CA GLY A 87 15.29 -17.59 -37.79
C GLY A 87 15.29 -18.02 -39.26
N HIS A 88 16.34 -17.71 -40.03
CA HIS A 88 16.46 -18.21 -41.41
C HIS A 88 17.66 -19.15 -41.56
N ASP A 89 17.29 -20.36 -41.98
CA ASP A 89 18.08 -21.42 -42.54
C ASP A 89 18.63 -22.49 -41.58
N HIS A 90 17.94 -23.64 -41.63
CA HIS A 90 18.48 -24.98 -41.84
C HIS A 90 17.35 -26.01 -41.81
N SER A 91 16.79 -26.26 -43.02
CA SER A 91 16.00 -27.46 -43.28
C SER A 91 16.94 -28.65 -43.51
N HIS A 92 17.12 -29.50 -42.52
CA HIS A 92 17.58 -30.87 -42.75
C HIS A 92 16.58 -31.86 -42.16
N ARG A 93 15.98 -32.59 -43.11
CA ARG A 93 15.17 -33.78 -42.84
C ARG A 93 16.06 -34.89 -42.30
N HIS A 94 15.73 -35.42 -41.10
CA HIS A 94 16.07 -36.80 -40.77
C HIS A 94 14.84 -37.49 -40.12
N ALA A 95 14.63 -38.71 -40.61
CA ALA A 95 13.56 -39.63 -40.21
C ALA A 95 13.77 -40.18 -38.79
N PRO A 96 12.72 -40.71 -38.13
CA PRO A 96 12.81 -41.15 -36.75
C PRO A 96 13.42 -42.54 -36.63
N GLU A 97 14.44 -42.70 -35.79
CA GLU A 97 14.87 -43.99 -35.28
C GLU A 97 14.36 -44.22 -33.87
N HIS A 98 13.80 -45.39 -33.68
CA HIS A 98 13.33 -45.96 -32.44
C HIS A 98 14.47 -46.12 -31.40
N VAL A 99 14.28 -45.70 -30.16
CA VAL A 99 15.10 -46.12 -29.04
C VAL A 99 14.21 -46.58 -27.91
N GLU A 100 14.41 -47.86 -27.54
CA GLU A 100 13.77 -48.59 -26.48
C GLU A 100 14.12 -48.03 -25.08
N LEU A 101 13.14 -48.12 -24.20
CA LEU A 101 13.26 -47.91 -22.77
C LEU A 101 14.11 -49.03 -22.16
N ARG A 102 15.13 -48.69 -21.37
CA ARG A 102 15.73 -49.59 -20.38
C ARG A 102 15.81 -48.87 -19.01
N GLU A 103 15.06 -49.40 -18.09
CA GLU A 103 15.20 -49.17 -16.64
C GLU A 103 16.55 -49.70 -16.16
N HIS A 104 17.24 -48.97 -15.30
CA HIS A 104 18.22 -49.54 -14.39
C HIS A 104 18.19 -48.93 -12.99
N ASN A 105 18.11 -49.82 -12.05
CA ASN A 105 18.04 -49.75 -10.60
C ASN A 105 19.28 -49.14 -9.92
N TYR A 106 19.02 -48.61 -8.73
CA TYR A 106 19.95 -48.23 -7.68
C TYR A 106 20.95 -49.33 -7.28
N SER A 107 22.21 -48.93 -7.01
CA SER A 107 23.02 -49.47 -5.90
C SER A 107 24.26 -48.58 -5.66
N GLN A 108 24.44 -48.06 -4.45
CA GLN A 108 25.73 -47.67 -3.85
C GLN A 108 26.40 -48.95 -3.31
N PRO A 109 27.70 -49.00 -2.89
CA PRO A 109 28.59 -47.99 -2.29
C PRO A 109 30.09 -48.10 -2.63
N GLY A 110 30.92 -47.20 -2.04
CA GLY A 110 32.33 -47.51 -1.76
C GLY A 110 33.34 -46.36 -1.90
N HIS A 111 33.94 -46.02 -0.76
CA HIS A 111 35.14 -45.17 -0.61
C HIS A 111 36.31 -45.59 -1.52
N ASP A 112 37.08 -44.61 -2.07
CA ASP A 112 38.48 -44.44 -1.65
C ASP A 112 39.11 -43.16 -2.23
N GLY A 113 40.03 -42.55 -1.48
CA GLY A 113 40.66 -41.28 -1.80
C GLY A 113 41.81 -41.39 -2.76
N THR A 114 42.10 -40.25 -3.44
CA THR A 114 43.47 -39.80 -3.71
C THR A 114 43.49 -38.33 -4.14
N ARG A 115 44.46 -37.61 -3.61
CA ARG A 115 44.84 -36.22 -3.90
C ARG A 115 45.27 -36.08 -5.35
N ALA A 116 44.90 -34.95 -6.03
CA ALA A 116 45.82 -34.23 -6.93
C ALA A 116 45.22 -32.90 -7.39
N GLY A 117 46.02 -31.83 -7.25
CA GLY A 117 46.21 -30.81 -8.27
C GLY A 117 45.22 -29.63 -8.27
N ALA A 118 45.62 -28.50 -7.65
CA ALA A 118 45.01 -27.20 -7.89
C ALA A 118 45.34 -26.70 -9.31
N PRO A 119 44.40 -26.14 -10.07
CA PRO A 119 44.70 -25.41 -11.30
C PRO A 119 45.07 -23.96 -10.98
N ALA A 120 46.01 -23.45 -11.76
CA ALA A 120 46.60 -22.12 -11.71
C ALA A 120 45.56 -21.01 -12.05
N PRO A 121 45.83 -19.76 -11.64
CA PRO A 121 44.91 -18.65 -11.88
C PRO A 121 44.92 -18.22 -13.35
N HIS A 122 43.77 -18.22 -14.00
CA HIS A 122 43.61 -17.61 -15.30
C HIS A 122 43.81 -16.10 -15.23
N ARG A 123 44.75 -15.59 -16.05
CA ARG A 123 44.94 -14.17 -16.31
C ARG A 123 43.65 -13.58 -16.88
N HIS A 124 43.12 -12.58 -16.20
CA HIS A 124 42.09 -11.69 -16.77
C HIS A 124 42.75 -10.82 -17.83
N GLU A 125 42.43 -11.06 -19.10
CA GLU A 125 42.60 -10.09 -20.15
C GLU A 125 41.64 -8.95 -19.93
N SER A 126 42.19 -7.76 -19.72
CA SER A 126 41.45 -6.51 -19.62
C SER A 126 40.94 -6.14 -21.03
N HIS A 127 39.71 -6.48 -21.34
CA HIS A 127 38.98 -5.83 -22.43
C HIS A 127 38.76 -4.37 -22.05
N GLN A 128 39.45 -3.47 -22.69
CA GLN A 128 39.17 -2.04 -22.70
C GLN A 128 37.85 -1.86 -23.41
N HIS A 129 36.77 -1.61 -22.65
CA HIS A 129 35.52 -1.10 -23.20
C HIS A 129 35.76 0.36 -23.59
N GLU A 130 35.63 0.67 -24.86
CA GLU A 130 35.47 2.05 -25.33
C GLU A 130 34.28 2.68 -24.60
N PRO A 131 34.36 3.95 -24.15
CA PRO A 131 33.25 4.63 -23.49
C PRO A 131 32.24 5.02 -24.58
N GLY A 132 31.25 4.13 -24.83
CA GLY A 132 30.01 4.51 -25.48
C GLY A 132 29.35 5.58 -24.62
N GLN A 133 28.94 6.69 -25.23
CA GLN A 133 28.21 7.81 -24.61
C GLN A 133 26.87 7.32 -24.03
N HIS A 134 26.91 6.71 -22.86
CA HIS A 134 25.72 6.53 -22.02
C HIS A 134 25.66 7.74 -21.12
N GLY A 135 24.62 8.57 -21.30
CA GLY A 135 24.38 9.75 -20.49
C GLY A 135 24.46 9.41 -19.00
N HIS A 136 25.38 10.09 -18.31
CA HIS A 136 25.49 9.99 -16.85
C HIS A 136 24.17 10.40 -16.24
N GLY A 137 23.56 9.54 -15.39
CA GLY A 137 22.32 9.86 -14.67
C GLY A 137 22.48 11.19 -13.90
N ARG A 138 21.41 11.99 -13.85
CA ARG A 138 21.41 13.27 -13.14
C ARG A 138 21.45 13.07 -11.64
N GLY A 139 22.18 13.93 -10.93
CA GLY A 139 22.14 13.99 -9.46
C GLY A 139 20.93 14.78 -8.96
N LEU A 140 20.55 14.53 -7.70
CA LEU A 140 19.39 15.18 -7.07
C LEU A 140 19.52 16.72 -7.06
N SER A 141 20.71 17.25 -6.85
CA SER A 141 21.00 18.69 -6.86
C SER A 141 20.70 19.32 -8.23
N GLU A 142 21.08 18.67 -9.33
CA GLU A 142 20.80 19.13 -10.70
C GLU A 142 19.29 19.12 -10.99
N ILE A 143 18.59 18.03 -10.61
CA ILE A 143 17.15 17.89 -10.75
C ILE A 143 16.40 19.00 -10.00
N ARG A 144 16.79 19.27 -8.75
CA ARG A 144 16.23 20.38 -7.96
C ARG A 144 16.43 21.73 -8.64
N GLU A 145 17.58 21.96 -9.28
CA GLU A 145 17.86 23.21 -9.97
C GLU A 145 16.99 23.38 -11.22
N ILE A 146 16.81 22.33 -12.02
CA ILE A 146 15.94 22.33 -13.19
C ILE A 146 14.50 22.66 -12.76
N ILE A 147 13.97 21.99 -11.73
CA ILE A 147 12.61 22.21 -11.23
C ILE A 147 12.45 23.64 -10.67
N ARG A 148 13.45 24.18 -9.97
CA ARG A 148 13.41 25.54 -9.43
C ARG A 148 13.37 26.61 -10.53
N LYS A 149 14.05 26.38 -11.66
CA LYS A 149 14.07 27.30 -12.83
C LYS A 149 12.81 27.23 -13.68
N ALA A 150 12.11 26.08 -13.70
CA ALA A 150 10.91 25.92 -14.52
C ALA A 150 9.80 26.92 -14.16
N GLU A 151 9.07 27.41 -15.14
CA GLU A 151 7.94 28.34 -14.95
C GLU A 151 6.65 27.60 -14.58
N ILE A 152 6.63 27.00 -13.39
CA ILE A 152 5.48 26.31 -12.79
C ILE A 152 5.20 26.87 -11.39
N SER A 153 4.05 26.52 -10.80
CA SER A 153 3.64 27.03 -9.49
C SER A 153 4.63 26.67 -8.38
N LYS A 154 4.71 27.50 -7.34
CA LYS A 154 5.54 27.20 -6.16
C LYS A 154 5.10 25.92 -5.44
N SER A 155 3.82 25.58 -5.48
CA SER A 155 3.27 24.38 -4.87
C SER A 155 3.71 23.14 -5.66
N ALA A 156 3.54 23.15 -6.98
CA ALA A 156 3.99 22.06 -7.86
C ALA A 156 5.51 21.84 -7.75
N LYS A 157 6.33 22.91 -7.68
CA LYS A 157 7.79 22.77 -7.43
C LYS A 157 8.08 22.02 -6.14
N ARG A 158 7.43 22.40 -5.04
CA ARG A 158 7.63 21.73 -3.74
C ARG A 158 7.24 20.27 -3.79
N THR A 159 6.09 19.95 -4.39
CA THR A 159 5.60 18.58 -4.53
C THR A 159 6.53 17.74 -5.41
N ALA A 160 6.96 18.25 -6.57
CA ALA A 160 7.90 17.55 -7.45
C ALA A 160 9.23 17.27 -6.76
N ILE A 161 9.80 18.26 -6.07
CA ILE A 161 11.04 18.09 -5.30
C ILE A 161 10.85 17.04 -4.19
N ALA A 162 9.73 17.05 -3.46
CA ALA A 162 9.44 16.06 -2.42
C ALA A 162 9.35 14.62 -2.98
N ILE A 163 8.78 14.44 -4.19
CA ILE A 163 8.73 13.13 -4.85
C ILE A 163 10.16 12.65 -5.19
N PHE A 164 11.01 13.52 -5.74
CA PHE A 164 12.42 13.18 -6.02
C PHE A 164 13.23 12.93 -4.76
N GLU A 165 12.99 13.65 -3.69
CA GLU A 165 13.64 13.41 -2.39
C GLU A 165 13.25 12.06 -1.82
N ALA A 166 11.97 11.67 -1.93
CA ALA A 166 11.54 10.33 -1.51
C ALA A 166 12.26 9.23 -2.29
N LEU A 167 12.38 9.39 -3.62
CA LEU A 167 13.18 8.48 -4.47
C LEU A 167 14.65 8.46 -4.07
N GLY A 168 15.25 9.66 -3.89
CA GLY A 168 16.66 9.78 -3.50
C GLY A 168 16.97 9.11 -2.16
N VAL A 169 16.07 9.23 -1.18
CA VAL A 169 16.20 8.54 0.12
C VAL A 169 16.16 7.02 -0.07
N ALA A 170 15.23 6.50 -0.89
CA ALA A 170 15.13 5.07 -1.16
C ALA A 170 16.39 4.52 -1.84
N GLU A 171 16.86 5.18 -2.88
CA GLU A 171 18.08 4.81 -3.62
C GLU A 171 19.35 4.92 -2.73
N ALA A 172 19.48 6.00 -1.95
CA ALA A 172 20.59 6.19 -1.02
C ALA A 172 20.69 5.04 -0.01
N LYS A 173 19.55 4.60 0.51
CA LYS A 173 19.47 3.48 1.46
C LYS A 173 19.88 2.16 0.81
N ILE A 174 19.42 1.88 -0.41
CA ILE A 174 19.74 0.64 -1.13
C ILE A 174 21.22 0.57 -1.48
N HIS A 175 21.80 1.68 -1.92
CA HIS A 175 23.20 1.77 -2.30
C HIS A 175 24.16 2.10 -1.16
N ASN A 176 23.63 2.23 0.07
CA ASN A 176 24.41 2.64 1.26
C ASN A 176 25.27 3.88 0.97
N SER A 177 24.66 4.90 0.37
CA SER A 177 25.29 6.13 -0.08
C SER A 177 24.61 7.37 0.52
N ASP A 178 25.26 8.53 0.39
CA ASP A 178 24.64 9.81 0.73
C ASP A 178 23.64 10.21 -0.35
N ILE A 179 22.49 10.77 0.04
CA ILE A 179 21.42 11.20 -0.89
C ILE A 179 21.92 12.22 -1.94
N GLU A 180 22.86 13.09 -1.58
CA GLU A 180 23.44 14.08 -2.50
C GLU A 180 24.42 13.45 -3.50
N LYS A 181 24.86 12.20 -3.25
CA LYS A 181 25.74 11.43 -4.14
C LYS A 181 24.97 10.41 -4.99
N VAL A 182 23.66 10.32 -4.81
CA VAL A 182 22.83 9.41 -5.62
C VAL A 182 22.79 9.92 -7.06
N HIS A 183 23.19 9.06 -7.97
CA HIS A 183 22.98 9.22 -9.40
C HIS A 183 21.81 8.33 -9.81
N PHE A 184 20.75 8.92 -10.27
CA PHE A 184 19.57 8.19 -10.73
C PHE A 184 19.84 7.55 -12.09
N HIS A 185 20.14 6.27 -12.12
CA HIS A 185 20.46 5.54 -13.36
C HIS A 185 19.19 5.23 -14.19
N GLU A 186 18.07 5.02 -13.55
CA GLU A 186 16.78 4.71 -14.18
C GLU A 186 15.76 5.84 -13.98
N VAL A 187 15.73 6.43 -12.79
CA VAL A 187 14.77 7.47 -12.41
C VAL A 187 15.27 8.90 -12.72
N GLY A 188 16.54 9.08 -13.05
CA GLY A 188 17.12 10.35 -13.53
C GLY A 188 16.96 10.55 -15.02
N ALA A 189 16.36 9.61 -15.74
CA ALA A 189 15.98 9.74 -17.13
C ALA A 189 14.97 10.88 -17.31
N VAL A 190 14.94 11.44 -18.49
CA VAL A 190 14.05 12.56 -18.82
C VAL A 190 12.59 12.19 -18.63
N ASP A 191 12.23 10.94 -18.91
CA ASP A 191 10.91 10.36 -18.70
C ASP A 191 10.42 10.53 -17.24
N ALA A 192 11.20 10.06 -16.28
CA ALA A 192 10.86 10.20 -14.87
C ALA A 192 10.75 11.66 -14.42
N MET A 193 11.58 12.56 -14.98
CA MET A 193 11.47 13.99 -14.70
C MET A 193 10.15 14.56 -15.19
N VAL A 194 9.75 14.21 -16.41
CA VAL A 194 8.48 14.63 -17.01
C VAL A 194 7.33 14.08 -16.17
N ASP A 195 7.34 12.78 -15.87
CA ASP A 195 6.30 12.12 -15.11
C ASP A 195 6.09 12.76 -13.74
N ILE A 196 7.16 12.98 -12.99
CA ILE A 196 7.09 13.51 -11.62
C ILE A 196 6.64 14.98 -11.62
N VAL A 197 7.18 15.81 -12.50
CA VAL A 197 6.82 17.22 -12.51
C VAL A 197 5.40 17.41 -13.02
N CYS A 198 5.01 16.70 -14.07
CA CYS A 198 3.62 16.74 -14.57
C CYS A 198 2.63 16.14 -13.55
N ALA A 199 3.01 15.08 -12.81
CA ALA A 199 2.19 14.55 -11.73
C ALA A 199 1.93 15.61 -10.64
N ALA A 200 2.95 16.37 -10.25
CA ALA A 200 2.81 17.44 -9.25
C ALA A 200 1.90 18.57 -9.74
N VAL A 201 2.08 19.02 -11.00
CA VAL A 201 1.25 20.06 -11.63
C VAL A 201 -0.19 19.56 -11.82
N GLY A 202 -0.37 18.33 -12.30
CA GLY A 202 -1.69 17.75 -12.53
C GLY A 202 -2.47 17.49 -11.25
N ALA A 203 -1.80 17.04 -10.18
CA ALA A 203 -2.42 16.87 -8.86
C ALA A 203 -2.90 18.21 -8.29
N GLU A 204 -2.14 19.29 -8.44
CA GLU A 204 -2.57 20.64 -8.08
C GLU A 204 -3.79 21.09 -8.91
N ALA A 205 -3.78 20.84 -10.22
CA ALA A 205 -4.86 21.21 -11.13
C ALA A 205 -6.18 20.44 -10.89
N LEU A 206 -6.14 19.28 -10.24
CA LEU A 206 -7.36 18.55 -9.80
C LEU A 206 -8.18 19.36 -8.80
N ALA A 207 -7.54 20.25 -8.03
CA ALA A 207 -8.18 21.07 -7.00
C ALA A 207 -9.02 20.24 -6.03
N VAL A 208 -8.42 19.17 -5.47
CA VAL A 208 -9.03 18.30 -4.46
C VAL A 208 -8.40 18.53 -3.10
N ASP A 209 -9.18 18.31 -2.03
CA ASP A 209 -8.71 18.49 -0.65
C ASP A 209 -7.82 17.31 -0.21
N GLU A 210 -8.07 16.13 -0.81
CA GLU A 210 -7.41 14.89 -0.43
C GLU A 210 -7.32 13.92 -1.62
N ILE A 211 -6.19 13.22 -1.72
CA ILE A 211 -6.04 12.02 -2.57
C ILE A 211 -6.01 10.80 -1.66
N VAL A 212 -6.94 9.88 -1.89
CA VAL A 212 -7.05 8.56 -1.23
C VAL A 212 -6.60 7.50 -2.21
N CYS A 213 -5.75 6.58 -1.80
CA CYS A 213 -5.27 5.50 -2.66
C CYS A 213 -5.81 4.14 -2.19
N SER A 214 -6.10 3.26 -3.14
CA SER A 214 -6.38 1.84 -2.85
C SER A 214 -5.12 1.12 -2.34
N PRO A 215 -5.23 -0.10 -1.79
CA PRO A 215 -4.08 -1.01 -1.77
C PRO A 215 -3.47 -1.15 -3.17
N LEU A 216 -2.12 -1.28 -3.25
CA LEU A 216 -1.41 -1.32 -4.52
C LEU A 216 -1.11 -2.77 -4.95
N ASN A 217 -1.46 -3.10 -6.19
CA ASN A 217 -1.03 -4.35 -6.81
C ASN A 217 0.41 -4.18 -7.31
N VAL A 218 1.37 -4.78 -6.63
CA VAL A 218 2.79 -4.64 -6.97
C VAL A 218 3.27 -5.60 -8.07
N GLY A 219 2.43 -6.58 -8.46
CA GLY A 219 2.84 -7.62 -9.40
C GLY A 219 3.67 -8.72 -8.74
N GLY A 220 4.59 -9.32 -9.50
CA GLY A 220 5.46 -10.39 -9.02
C GLY A 220 6.53 -10.78 -10.05
N GLY A 221 7.27 -11.85 -9.79
CA GLY A 221 8.33 -12.34 -10.67
C GLY A 221 9.64 -11.58 -10.53
N THR A 222 10.30 -11.35 -11.64
CA THR A 222 11.61 -10.66 -11.70
C THR A 222 11.64 -9.65 -12.84
N VAL A 223 12.48 -8.64 -12.69
CA VAL A 223 12.71 -7.59 -13.67
C VAL A 223 14.21 -7.46 -13.99
N LYS A 224 14.55 -7.18 -15.25
CA LYS A 224 15.93 -6.88 -15.66
C LYS A 224 16.15 -5.37 -15.65
N CYS A 225 17.11 -4.91 -14.89
CA CYS A 225 17.47 -3.50 -14.75
C CYS A 225 18.98 -3.29 -14.90
N ALA A 226 19.45 -2.05 -14.70
CA ALA A 226 20.89 -1.72 -14.77
C ALA A 226 21.75 -2.53 -13.78
N HIS A 227 21.17 -2.94 -12.65
CA HIS A 227 21.82 -3.69 -11.59
C HIS A 227 21.69 -5.23 -11.73
N GLY A 228 21.17 -5.71 -12.86
CA GLY A 228 20.95 -7.13 -13.11
C GLY A 228 19.47 -7.54 -13.02
N VAL A 229 19.22 -8.75 -12.55
CA VAL A 229 17.86 -9.28 -12.35
C VAL A 229 17.44 -9.08 -10.90
N LEU A 230 16.37 -8.32 -10.68
CA LEU A 230 15.84 -8.03 -9.35
C LEU A 230 14.47 -8.67 -9.16
N PRO A 231 14.08 -9.01 -7.91
CA PRO A 231 12.72 -9.46 -7.60
C PRO A 231 11.73 -8.29 -7.71
N VAL A 232 10.47 -8.61 -8.06
CA VAL A 232 9.35 -7.66 -8.08
C VAL A 232 8.52 -7.82 -6.79
N PRO A 233 8.21 -6.72 -6.07
CA PRO A 233 8.62 -5.32 -6.33
C PRO A 233 10.13 -5.09 -6.12
N VAL A 234 10.70 -4.18 -6.93
CA VAL A 234 12.14 -3.85 -6.81
C VAL A 234 12.46 -3.19 -5.46
N PRO A 235 13.71 -3.26 -4.99
CA PRO A 235 14.08 -2.74 -3.66
C PRO A 235 13.67 -1.28 -3.41
N ALA A 236 13.78 -0.40 -4.42
CA ALA A 236 13.36 1.00 -4.31
C ALA A 236 11.84 1.13 -4.08
N THR A 237 11.05 0.36 -4.81
CA THR A 237 9.59 0.30 -4.62
C THR A 237 9.21 -0.21 -3.23
N VAL A 238 9.88 -1.25 -2.73
CA VAL A 238 9.66 -1.78 -1.37
C VAL A 238 9.94 -0.72 -0.30
N GLU A 239 11.05 0.00 -0.43
CA GLU A 239 11.42 1.06 0.52
C GLU A 239 10.43 2.23 0.48
N LEU A 240 10.00 2.64 -0.70
CA LEU A 240 9.02 3.71 -0.87
C LEU A 240 7.65 3.34 -0.29
N LEU A 241 7.22 2.10 -0.43
CA LEU A 241 5.90 1.64 0.00
C LEU A 241 5.85 1.13 1.46
N GLN A 242 6.90 1.36 2.27
CA GLN A 242 6.84 1.02 3.69
C GLN A 242 5.64 1.69 4.36
N GLY A 243 4.80 0.88 5.02
CA GLY A 243 3.55 1.30 5.67
C GLY A 243 2.34 1.41 4.75
N ALA A 244 2.50 1.26 3.43
CA ALA A 244 1.39 1.19 2.50
C ALA A 244 0.85 -0.25 2.37
N PRO A 245 -0.47 -0.46 2.24
CA PRO A 245 -1.03 -1.77 1.97
C PRO A 245 -0.72 -2.19 0.52
N VAL A 246 -0.07 -3.34 0.36
CA VAL A 246 0.30 -3.89 -0.94
C VAL A 246 -0.18 -5.33 -1.09
N TYR A 247 -0.41 -5.77 -2.33
CA TYR A 247 -0.75 -7.15 -2.65
C TYR A 247 -0.23 -7.55 -4.03
N SER A 248 -0.26 -8.84 -4.34
CA SER A 248 0.01 -9.37 -5.68
C SER A 248 -1.20 -10.14 -6.19
N SER A 249 -1.60 -9.88 -7.43
CA SER A 249 -2.66 -10.61 -8.13
C SER A 249 -2.16 -11.85 -8.90
N GLY A 250 -0.87 -12.18 -8.79
CA GLY A 250 -0.26 -13.30 -9.51
C GLY A 250 0.32 -12.93 -10.88
N ILE A 251 0.18 -11.69 -11.35
CA ILE A 251 0.80 -11.19 -12.58
C ILE A 251 2.31 -11.10 -12.37
N GLN A 252 3.09 -11.77 -13.22
CA GLN A 252 4.54 -11.95 -13.07
C GLN A 252 5.34 -10.85 -13.79
N VAL A 253 4.99 -9.59 -13.52
CA VAL A 253 5.72 -8.38 -13.97
C VAL A 253 5.65 -7.30 -12.91
N GLU A 254 6.53 -6.31 -13.00
CA GLU A 254 6.45 -5.10 -12.18
C GLU A 254 5.23 -4.28 -12.60
N LEU A 255 4.31 -4.05 -11.64
CA LEU A 255 3.12 -3.24 -11.84
C LEU A 255 3.23 -1.86 -11.16
N VAL A 256 4.00 -1.76 -10.08
CA VAL A 256 4.29 -0.48 -9.42
C VAL A 256 5.75 -0.14 -9.61
N THR A 257 6.02 0.87 -10.44
CA THR A 257 7.38 1.36 -10.67
C THR A 257 7.87 2.23 -9.49
N PRO A 258 9.19 2.41 -9.30
CA PRO A 258 9.72 3.33 -8.29
C PRO A 258 9.14 4.75 -8.41
N THR A 259 8.99 5.27 -9.64
CA THR A 259 8.36 6.58 -9.92
C THR A 259 6.91 6.61 -9.44
N GLY A 260 6.11 5.58 -9.80
CA GLY A 260 4.72 5.46 -9.36
C GLY A 260 4.60 5.35 -7.84
N ALA A 261 5.46 4.56 -7.20
CA ALA A 261 5.51 4.44 -5.74
C ALA A 261 5.81 5.77 -5.04
N ALA A 262 6.77 6.54 -5.55
CA ALA A 262 7.14 7.85 -4.99
C ALA A 262 6.01 8.89 -5.15
N ILE A 263 5.32 8.89 -6.29
CA ILE A 263 4.15 9.74 -6.54
C ILE A 263 3.06 9.40 -5.51
N VAL A 264 2.69 8.13 -5.36
CA VAL A 264 1.67 7.70 -4.39
C VAL A 264 2.07 8.04 -2.97
N LYS A 265 3.31 7.72 -2.56
CA LYS A 265 3.83 8.02 -1.22
C LYS A 265 3.69 9.51 -0.86
N THR A 266 3.92 10.39 -1.84
CA THR A 266 3.93 11.83 -1.60
C THR A 266 2.54 12.45 -1.68
N LEU A 267 1.69 11.98 -2.58
CA LEU A 267 0.38 12.58 -2.86
C LEU A 267 -0.77 11.95 -2.06
N ALA A 268 -0.73 10.65 -1.78
CA ALA A 268 -1.80 9.99 -1.04
C ALA A 268 -1.73 10.35 0.44
N LYS A 269 -2.81 10.89 0.99
CA LYS A 269 -2.92 11.17 2.43
C LYS A 269 -3.23 9.93 3.25
N ARG A 270 -3.94 8.98 2.66
CA ARG A 270 -4.27 7.69 3.29
C ARG A 270 -4.56 6.63 2.26
N PHE A 271 -4.50 5.38 2.71
CA PHE A 271 -4.92 4.21 1.95
C PHE A 271 -6.27 3.72 2.50
N ALA A 272 -7.22 3.45 1.61
CA ALA A 272 -8.55 2.96 1.99
C ALA A 272 -9.22 2.23 0.82
N PRO A 273 -10.26 1.42 1.06
CA PRO A 273 -11.21 1.00 0.03
C PRO A 273 -11.89 2.22 -0.62
N PHE A 274 -12.61 1.98 -1.72
CA PHE A 274 -13.34 3.05 -2.42
C PHE A 274 -14.25 3.80 -1.44
N PRO A 275 -14.05 5.13 -1.24
CA PRO A 275 -14.78 5.88 -0.23
C PRO A 275 -16.22 6.15 -0.67
N ALA A 276 -17.12 6.35 0.30
CA ALA A 276 -18.46 6.85 0.00
C ALA A 276 -18.36 8.29 -0.53
N MET A 277 -18.70 8.46 -1.80
CA MET A 277 -18.62 9.75 -2.50
C MET A 277 -19.64 9.86 -3.62
N THR A 278 -20.05 11.08 -3.94
CA THR A 278 -20.76 11.36 -5.18
C THR A 278 -19.73 11.60 -6.28
N ILE A 279 -19.70 10.70 -7.27
CA ILE A 279 -18.73 10.76 -8.35
C ILE A 279 -19.09 11.92 -9.28
N GLU A 280 -18.13 12.84 -9.52
CA GLU A 280 -18.23 13.91 -10.50
C GLU A 280 -17.66 13.48 -11.85
N LYS A 281 -16.50 12.83 -11.83
CA LYS A 281 -15.77 12.39 -13.02
C LYS A 281 -14.81 11.28 -12.71
N SER A 282 -14.43 10.52 -13.73
CA SER A 282 -13.38 9.51 -13.66
C SER A 282 -12.49 9.57 -14.88
N GLY A 283 -11.24 9.14 -14.73
CA GLY A 283 -10.28 9.03 -15.81
C GLY A 283 -9.45 7.75 -15.69
N TYR A 284 -9.05 7.20 -16.83
CA TYR A 284 -8.25 5.99 -16.94
C TYR A 284 -6.93 6.29 -17.64
N GLY A 285 -5.83 5.99 -16.99
CA GLY A 285 -4.49 6.12 -17.55
C GLY A 285 -3.89 4.76 -17.87
N ALA A 286 -3.43 4.58 -19.10
CA ALA A 286 -2.95 3.31 -19.59
C ALA A 286 -1.44 3.16 -19.42
N GLY A 287 -1.01 1.99 -18.94
CA GLY A 287 0.40 1.58 -18.96
C GLY A 287 0.86 1.16 -20.37
N THR A 288 2.19 1.06 -20.52
CA THR A 288 2.82 0.72 -21.79
C THR A 288 2.53 -0.71 -22.22
N ARG A 289 2.49 -1.65 -21.28
CA ARG A 289 2.23 -3.07 -21.55
C ARG A 289 0.73 -3.35 -21.71
N ASP A 290 0.39 -4.34 -22.51
CA ASP A 290 -0.97 -4.89 -22.63
C ASP A 290 -0.98 -6.34 -22.16
N PHE A 291 -1.91 -6.67 -21.25
CA PHE A 291 -2.02 -8.00 -20.66
C PHE A 291 -3.32 -8.65 -21.14
N PRO A 292 -3.28 -9.86 -21.73
CA PRO A 292 -4.50 -10.58 -22.07
C PRO A 292 -5.39 -10.81 -20.84
N GLY A 293 -6.62 -10.30 -20.90
CA GLY A 293 -7.61 -10.50 -19.82
C GLY A 293 -7.42 -9.64 -18.57
N HIS A 294 -6.43 -8.73 -18.56
CA HIS A 294 -6.21 -7.80 -17.45
C HIS A 294 -5.96 -6.37 -17.97
N ALA A 295 -6.80 -5.43 -17.59
CA ALA A 295 -6.67 -4.05 -18.05
C ALA A 295 -5.51 -3.35 -17.34
N ASN A 296 -4.41 -3.10 -18.06
CA ASN A 296 -3.27 -2.36 -17.52
C ASN A 296 -3.57 -0.84 -17.49
N VAL A 297 -4.41 -0.45 -16.53
CA VAL A 297 -4.81 0.94 -16.32
C VAL A 297 -4.85 1.28 -14.83
N VAL A 298 -4.59 2.55 -14.52
CA VAL A 298 -4.95 3.15 -13.24
C VAL A 298 -6.25 3.94 -13.42
N ARG A 299 -7.14 3.89 -12.44
CA ARG A 299 -8.38 4.67 -12.43
C ARG A 299 -8.28 5.80 -11.40
N LEU A 300 -8.56 7.02 -11.84
CA LEU A 300 -8.70 8.18 -10.98
C LEU A 300 -10.17 8.61 -10.96
N THR A 301 -10.79 8.63 -9.79
CA THR A 301 -12.17 9.06 -9.60
C THR A 301 -12.20 10.31 -8.74
N VAL A 302 -12.82 11.39 -9.22
CA VAL A 302 -12.95 12.66 -8.49
C VAL A 302 -14.41 12.89 -8.15
N GLY A 303 -14.66 13.38 -6.94
CA GLY A 303 -16.02 13.70 -6.52
C GLY A 303 -16.07 14.24 -5.10
N GLU A 304 -17.26 14.45 -4.61
CA GLU A 304 -17.49 14.93 -3.27
C GLU A 304 -17.66 13.76 -2.30
N ALA A 305 -16.80 13.72 -1.27
CA ALA A 305 -17.00 12.82 -0.14
C ALA A 305 -18.35 13.15 0.51
N GLN A 306 -19.20 12.17 0.66
CA GLN A 306 -20.44 12.36 1.39
C GLN A 306 -20.10 12.62 2.86
N ALA A 307 -20.12 13.90 3.25
CA ALA A 307 -20.00 14.28 4.65
C ALA A 307 -21.18 13.62 5.40
N GLY A 308 -20.86 12.65 6.24
CA GLY A 308 -21.85 11.99 7.07
C GLY A 308 -21.93 10.47 6.98
N LEU A 309 -21.41 9.80 5.94
CA LEU A 309 -21.34 8.34 5.94
C LEU A 309 -20.01 7.78 6.46
N ALA A 310 -18.91 8.57 6.41
CA ALA A 310 -17.61 8.14 6.92
C ALA A 310 -17.33 8.54 8.38
N GLU A 311 -17.99 9.58 8.90
CA GLU A 311 -17.80 10.03 10.30
C GLU A 311 -18.89 9.51 11.28
N ASN A 312 -19.97 8.91 10.78
CA ASN A 312 -21.16 8.71 11.59
C ASN A 312 -21.45 7.26 12.01
N SER A 313 -20.80 6.29 11.41
CA SER A 313 -20.67 4.93 11.93
C SER A 313 -19.44 4.30 11.29
N SER A 314 -18.39 4.09 12.04
CA SER A 314 -17.29 3.28 11.54
C SER A 314 -17.77 1.84 11.39
N GLN A 315 -17.97 1.43 10.14
CA GLN A 315 -18.11 0.00 9.86
C GLN A 315 -16.70 -0.57 9.94
N GLU A 316 -16.45 -1.35 10.94
CA GLU A 316 -15.16 -1.99 11.18
C GLU A 316 -15.31 -3.51 11.11
N THR A 317 -14.31 -4.17 10.55
CA THR A 317 -14.22 -5.63 10.64
C THR A 317 -13.63 -5.98 11.98
N ILE A 318 -14.33 -6.80 12.74
CA ILE A 318 -13.85 -7.40 13.97
C ILE A 318 -13.67 -8.90 13.80
N CYS A 319 -12.80 -9.47 14.60
CA CYS A 319 -12.63 -10.90 14.72
C CYS A 319 -13.29 -11.38 16.02
N VAL A 320 -14.18 -12.36 15.92
CA VAL A 320 -14.83 -13.03 17.05
C VAL A 320 -14.12 -14.35 17.30
N LEU A 321 -13.57 -14.49 18.51
CA LEU A 321 -12.95 -15.73 18.99
C LEU A 321 -13.87 -16.38 20.02
N GLU A 322 -14.13 -17.69 19.90
CA GLU A 322 -14.99 -18.42 20.83
C GLU A 322 -14.35 -19.72 21.27
N ALA A 323 -14.41 -19.99 22.57
CA ALA A 323 -13.98 -21.23 23.16
C ALA A 323 -15.03 -21.78 24.15
N ASN A 324 -15.26 -23.09 24.14
CA ASN A 324 -16.10 -23.76 25.10
C ASN A 324 -15.24 -24.35 26.21
N LEU A 325 -15.59 -24.11 27.47
CA LEU A 325 -14.84 -24.48 28.67
C LEU A 325 -15.78 -25.23 29.63
N ASP A 326 -15.53 -26.51 29.92
CA ASP A 326 -16.33 -27.34 30.84
C ASP A 326 -15.56 -27.89 32.05
N ASP A 327 -14.28 -27.55 32.15
CA ASP A 327 -13.38 -28.03 33.18
C ASP A 327 -12.41 -26.98 33.74
N LEU A 328 -12.66 -25.67 33.44
CA LEU A 328 -11.83 -24.58 33.95
C LEU A 328 -12.30 -24.09 35.31
N ASN A 329 -11.37 -23.89 36.23
CA ASN A 329 -11.66 -23.28 37.53
C ASN A 329 -12.23 -21.85 37.34
N PRO A 330 -13.39 -21.51 37.96
CA PRO A 330 -13.99 -20.19 37.86
C PRO A 330 -13.09 -19.01 38.26
N GLN A 331 -12.16 -19.21 39.18
CA GLN A 331 -11.18 -18.18 39.57
C GLN A 331 -10.20 -17.87 38.43
N VAL A 332 -9.74 -18.91 37.72
CA VAL A 332 -8.87 -18.75 36.53
C VAL A 332 -9.61 -18.04 35.42
N PHE A 333 -10.91 -18.29 35.27
CA PHE A 333 -11.73 -17.68 34.25
C PHE A 333 -11.79 -16.13 34.40
N GLY A 334 -11.93 -15.62 35.62
CA GLY A 334 -11.90 -14.17 35.89
C GLY A 334 -10.57 -13.55 35.48
N TYR A 335 -9.46 -14.20 35.85
CA TYR A 335 -8.11 -13.79 35.45
C TYR A 335 -7.94 -13.76 33.90
N VAL A 336 -8.46 -14.78 33.21
CA VAL A 336 -8.38 -14.84 31.73
C VAL A 336 -9.08 -13.67 31.08
N ILE A 337 -10.28 -13.28 31.55
CA ILE A 337 -10.99 -12.10 31.05
C ILE A 337 -10.15 -10.85 31.20
N GLU A 338 -9.60 -10.58 32.39
CA GLU A 338 -8.76 -9.42 32.66
C GLU A 338 -7.53 -9.42 31.73
N ARG A 339 -6.85 -10.56 31.62
CA ARG A 339 -5.67 -10.74 30.79
C ARG A 339 -5.92 -10.47 29.29
N LEU A 340 -7.07 -10.91 28.77
CA LEU A 340 -7.49 -10.65 27.39
C LEU A 340 -7.78 -9.18 27.14
N LEU A 341 -8.46 -8.49 28.07
CA LEU A 341 -8.73 -7.06 27.96
C LEU A 341 -7.42 -6.23 28.02
N GLU A 342 -6.51 -6.55 28.95
CA GLU A 342 -5.19 -5.93 29.02
C GLU A 342 -4.37 -6.15 27.73
N ALA A 343 -4.54 -7.31 27.11
CA ALA A 343 -3.91 -7.65 25.83
C ALA A 343 -4.61 -7.00 24.63
N GLY A 344 -5.59 -6.13 24.79
CA GLY A 344 -6.20 -5.33 23.73
C GLY A 344 -7.43 -5.97 23.08
N ALA A 345 -8.08 -6.93 23.74
CA ALA A 345 -9.42 -7.34 23.31
C ALA A 345 -10.37 -6.13 23.34
N LEU A 346 -11.21 -6.01 22.31
CA LEU A 346 -12.22 -4.94 22.23
C LEU A 346 -13.33 -5.15 23.24
N ASP A 347 -13.66 -6.41 23.52
CA ASP A 347 -14.62 -6.85 24.51
C ASP A 347 -14.38 -8.34 24.82
N THR A 348 -14.74 -8.76 26.04
CA THR A 348 -14.66 -10.15 26.48
C THR A 348 -15.84 -10.45 27.38
N PHE A 349 -16.61 -11.47 27.05
CA PHE A 349 -17.75 -11.88 27.83
C PHE A 349 -17.97 -13.39 27.81
N ALA A 350 -18.82 -13.86 28.70
CA ALA A 350 -19.09 -15.26 28.90
C ALA A 350 -20.60 -15.55 28.93
N ALA A 351 -20.97 -16.68 28.34
CA ALA A 351 -22.31 -17.20 28.45
C ALA A 351 -22.29 -18.62 29.04
N PRO A 352 -23.15 -18.96 30.04
CA PRO A 352 -23.28 -20.34 30.51
C PRO A 352 -23.89 -21.20 29.40
N VAL A 353 -23.32 -22.39 29.22
CA VAL A 353 -23.79 -23.35 28.20
C VAL A 353 -23.88 -24.75 28.80
N GLN A 354 -24.79 -25.56 28.25
CA GLN A 354 -24.82 -26.99 28.54
C GLN A 354 -24.07 -27.74 27.47
N MET A 355 -23.04 -28.47 27.89
CA MET A 355 -22.15 -29.20 26.97
C MET A 355 -22.50 -30.69 26.94
N LYS A 356 -21.83 -31.46 26.04
CA LYS A 356 -21.97 -32.92 25.94
C LYS A 356 -21.75 -33.59 27.30
N LYS A 357 -22.34 -34.77 27.49
CA LYS A 357 -22.33 -35.53 28.76
C LYS A 357 -22.95 -34.75 29.92
N SER A 358 -23.90 -33.84 29.61
CA SER A 358 -24.64 -33.05 30.61
C SER A 358 -23.72 -32.21 31.53
N ARG A 359 -22.59 -31.75 31.04
CA ARG A 359 -21.67 -30.90 31.80
C ARG A 359 -22.07 -29.44 31.66
N PRO A 360 -22.19 -28.68 32.77
CA PRO A 360 -22.25 -27.25 32.69
C PRO A 360 -20.90 -26.72 32.19
N GLY A 361 -20.92 -25.69 31.37
CA GLY A 361 -19.72 -25.05 30.83
C GLY A 361 -19.93 -23.58 30.57
N ILE A 362 -18.91 -22.96 30.03
CA ILE A 362 -18.89 -21.54 29.70
C ILE A 362 -18.47 -21.40 28.22
N LEU A 363 -19.22 -20.62 27.48
CA LEU A 363 -18.80 -20.11 26.18
C LEU A 363 -18.08 -18.77 26.43
N LEU A 364 -16.75 -18.76 26.29
CA LEU A 364 -15.94 -17.56 26.26
C LEU A 364 -16.03 -16.96 24.85
N THR A 365 -16.39 -15.68 24.76
CA THR A 365 -16.38 -14.89 23.52
C THR A 365 -15.49 -13.68 23.68
N VAL A 366 -14.59 -13.49 22.71
CA VAL A 366 -13.64 -12.37 22.66
C VAL A 366 -13.79 -11.64 21.35
N LEU A 367 -14.02 -10.33 21.41
CA LEU A 367 -14.01 -9.45 20.25
C LEU A 367 -12.64 -8.80 20.12
N SER A 368 -12.08 -8.82 18.93
CA SER A 368 -10.75 -8.26 18.68
C SER A 368 -10.68 -7.57 17.31
N LYS A 369 -9.63 -6.79 17.10
CA LYS A 369 -9.23 -6.45 15.74
C LYS A 369 -8.66 -7.69 15.04
N PRO A 370 -8.77 -7.80 13.69
CA PRO A 370 -8.23 -8.95 12.95
C PRO A 370 -6.72 -9.17 13.18
N GLU A 371 -5.94 -8.10 13.31
CA GLU A 371 -4.50 -8.13 13.58
C GLU A 371 -4.14 -8.69 14.96
N ASP A 372 -5.01 -8.53 15.97
CA ASP A 372 -4.79 -8.99 17.33
C ASP A 372 -5.27 -10.43 17.59
N ALA A 373 -6.07 -10.98 16.67
CA ALA A 373 -6.75 -12.27 16.87
C ALA A 373 -5.78 -13.42 17.19
N SER A 374 -4.65 -13.49 16.50
CA SER A 374 -3.66 -14.55 16.73
C SER A 374 -3.02 -14.48 18.13
N ARG A 375 -2.69 -13.27 18.59
CA ARG A 375 -2.13 -13.03 19.93
C ARG A 375 -3.13 -13.38 21.03
N LEU A 376 -4.37 -12.97 20.87
CA LEU A 376 -5.43 -13.28 21.84
C LEU A 376 -5.78 -14.78 21.84
N THR A 377 -5.77 -15.44 20.69
CA THR A 377 -5.92 -16.90 20.59
C THR A 377 -4.83 -17.63 21.37
N GLN A 378 -3.58 -17.17 21.29
CA GLN A 378 -2.47 -17.74 22.06
C GLN A 378 -2.72 -17.63 23.58
N ILE A 379 -3.23 -16.50 24.05
CA ILE A 379 -3.58 -16.32 25.48
C ILE A 379 -4.67 -17.32 25.89
N ILE A 380 -5.74 -17.48 25.06
CA ILE A 380 -6.82 -18.42 25.36
C ILE A 380 -6.25 -19.85 25.50
N PHE A 381 -5.37 -20.30 24.59
CA PHE A 381 -4.76 -21.63 24.69
C PHE A 381 -3.83 -21.79 25.89
N THR A 382 -3.09 -20.74 26.26
CA THR A 382 -2.13 -20.81 27.34
C THR A 382 -2.80 -20.79 28.73
N GLU A 383 -3.86 -20.00 28.86
CA GLU A 383 -4.48 -19.72 30.16
C GLU A 383 -5.76 -20.53 30.41
N THR A 384 -6.23 -21.32 29.44
CA THR A 384 -7.44 -22.15 29.61
C THR A 384 -7.18 -23.61 29.27
N SER A 385 -8.16 -24.47 29.57
CA SER A 385 -8.15 -25.90 29.23
C SER A 385 -8.64 -26.19 27.81
N THR A 386 -9.04 -25.19 27.02
CA THR A 386 -9.60 -25.43 25.69
C THR A 386 -8.56 -25.99 24.71
N LEU A 387 -9.00 -26.94 23.87
CA LEU A 387 -8.20 -27.49 22.77
C LEU A 387 -8.52 -26.87 21.42
N GLY A 388 -9.49 -25.92 21.36
CA GLY A 388 -9.92 -25.35 20.11
C GLY A 388 -10.60 -23.99 20.29
N VAL A 389 -10.23 -23.04 19.45
CA VAL A 389 -10.83 -21.70 19.35
C VAL A 389 -11.47 -21.57 17.98
N ARG A 390 -12.73 -21.20 17.93
CA ARG A 390 -13.44 -20.84 16.70
C ARG A 390 -13.12 -19.37 16.40
N ARG A 391 -12.82 -19.08 15.14
CA ARG A 391 -12.57 -17.72 14.66
C ARG A 391 -13.51 -17.41 13.50
N ARG A 392 -14.13 -16.21 13.52
CA ARG A 392 -14.88 -15.65 12.40
C ARG A 392 -14.71 -14.14 12.36
N GLU A 393 -14.83 -13.57 11.19
CA GLU A 393 -14.83 -12.12 10.99
C GLU A 393 -16.25 -11.63 10.83
N GLU A 394 -16.58 -10.53 11.48
CA GLU A 394 -17.89 -9.88 11.44
C GLU A 394 -17.76 -8.39 11.21
N GLN A 395 -18.76 -7.82 10.55
CA GLN A 395 -18.86 -6.37 10.40
C GLN A 395 -19.55 -5.79 11.63
N ARG A 396 -18.88 -4.86 12.30
CA ARG A 396 -19.42 -4.12 13.44
C ARG A 396 -19.65 -2.65 13.06
N GLN A 397 -20.82 -2.15 13.33
CA GLN A 397 -21.14 -0.74 13.18
C GLN A 397 -21.08 -0.06 14.57
N THR A 398 -20.28 1.01 14.68
CA THR A 398 -20.12 1.75 15.93
C THR A 398 -20.49 3.21 15.72
N LEU A 399 -21.07 3.84 16.73
CA LEU A 399 -21.30 5.28 16.74
C LEU A 399 -19.98 6.04 16.86
N ALA A 400 -19.91 7.23 16.25
CA ALA A 400 -18.81 8.15 16.50
C ALA A 400 -18.74 8.51 18.00
N ARG A 401 -17.53 8.46 18.57
CA ARG A 401 -17.31 8.66 20.01
C ARG A 401 -16.32 9.77 20.26
N LYS A 402 -16.66 10.66 21.18
CA LYS A 402 -15.72 11.68 21.71
C LYS A 402 -15.78 11.74 23.24
N TRP A 403 -14.70 12.18 23.83
CA TRP A 403 -14.61 12.42 25.26
C TRP A 403 -14.63 13.92 25.51
N ILE A 404 -15.39 14.34 26.53
CA ILE A 404 -15.36 15.70 27.06
C ILE A 404 -15.21 15.64 28.57
N ASN A 405 -14.62 16.66 29.17
CA ASN A 405 -14.54 16.79 30.61
C ASN A 405 -15.69 17.68 31.11
N VAL A 406 -16.32 17.27 32.19
CA VAL A 406 -17.28 18.08 32.94
C VAL A 406 -16.75 18.29 34.33
N VAL A 407 -16.89 19.53 34.81
CA VAL A 407 -16.47 19.90 36.18
C VAL A 407 -17.62 19.65 37.13
N THR A 408 -17.36 18.84 38.16
CA THR A 408 -18.28 18.59 39.26
C THR A 408 -17.72 19.19 40.55
N ARG A 409 -18.51 19.24 41.62
CA ARG A 409 -18.02 19.68 42.94
C ARG A 409 -16.91 18.79 43.51
N TRP A 410 -16.73 17.58 42.99
CA TRP A 410 -15.73 16.60 43.42
C TRP A 410 -14.54 16.48 42.47
N GLY A 411 -14.54 17.25 41.39
CA GLY A 411 -13.48 17.23 40.39
C GLY A 411 -13.98 16.96 38.98
N ASP A 412 -13.05 16.79 38.05
CA ASP A 412 -13.32 16.57 36.63
C ASP A 412 -13.67 15.12 36.37
N ILE A 413 -14.72 14.92 35.56
CA ILE A 413 -15.18 13.60 35.11
C ILE A 413 -15.27 13.61 33.60
N ARG A 414 -14.68 12.61 32.97
CA ARG A 414 -14.82 12.40 31.53
C ARG A 414 -16.21 11.88 31.20
N LEU A 415 -16.86 12.47 30.21
CA LEU A 415 -18.08 11.96 29.60
C LEU A 415 -17.77 11.41 28.23
N LYS A 416 -18.22 10.19 27.96
CA LYS A 416 -18.23 9.58 26.65
C LYS A 416 -19.53 9.97 25.95
N ILE A 417 -19.37 10.66 24.81
CA ILE A 417 -20.49 11.09 23.97
C ILE A 417 -20.48 10.25 22.71
N ALA A 418 -21.61 9.64 22.39
CA ALA A 418 -21.85 8.95 21.15
C ALA A 418 -22.78 9.76 20.26
N SER A 419 -22.45 9.87 18.98
CA SER A 419 -23.23 10.60 18.00
C SER A 419 -23.46 9.80 16.72
N MET A 420 -24.60 10.04 16.09
CA MET A 420 -24.98 9.55 14.78
C MET A 420 -25.38 10.74 13.92
N ASN A 421 -24.78 10.86 12.75
CA ASN A 421 -25.02 11.98 11.82
C ASN A 421 -24.87 13.37 12.47
N GLY A 422 -23.84 13.52 13.31
CA GLY A 422 -23.59 14.78 14.03
C GLY A 422 -24.53 15.05 15.20
N THR A 423 -25.58 14.23 15.37
CA THR A 423 -26.53 14.36 16.49
C THR A 423 -26.11 13.46 17.63
N VAL A 424 -26.01 14.02 18.84
CA VAL A 424 -25.73 13.24 20.05
C VAL A 424 -26.89 12.28 20.32
N THR A 425 -26.59 10.98 20.33
CA THR A 425 -27.59 9.91 20.57
C THR A 425 -27.49 9.34 21.96
N ASN A 426 -26.28 9.35 22.55
CA ASN A 426 -26.07 8.83 23.89
C ASN A 426 -24.88 9.52 24.55
N TYR A 427 -24.90 9.61 25.86
CA TYR A 427 -23.78 10.11 26.66
C TYR A 427 -23.79 9.47 28.05
N ALA A 428 -22.62 9.18 28.59
CA ALA A 428 -22.44 8.60 29.91
C ALA A 428 -21.12 9.05 30.54
N PRO A 429 -21.09 9.26 31.88
CA PRO A 429 -19.82 9.52 32.56
C PRO A 429 -18.96 8.26 32.60
N GLU A 430 -17.63 8.44 32.57
CA GLU A 430 -16.68 7.35 32.69
C GLU A 430 -16.78 6.69 34.05
N TYR A 431 -17.03 5.39 34.07
CA TYR A 431 -17.28 4.63 35.30
C TYR A 431 -16.08 4.70 36.26
N GLU A 432 -14.85 4.52 35.78
CA GLU A 432 -13.65 4.50 36.63
C GLU A 432 -13.35 5.86 37.23
N ASP A 433 -13.61 6.96 36.52
CA ASP A 433 -13.50 8.32 37.09
C ASP A 433 -14.53 8.51 38.20
N CYS A 434 -15.77 8.11 37.98
CA CYS A 434 -16.81 8.20 39.00
C CYS A 434 -16.55 7.32 40.22
N LYS A 435 -16.07 6.09 40.01
CA LYS A 435 -15.72 5.13 41.07
C LYS A 435 -14.57 5.65 41.91
N LYS A 436 -13.54 6.21 41.29
CA LYS A 436 -12.42 6.83 42.01
C LYS A 436 -12.90 7.97 42.91
N ILE A 437 -13.66 8.91 42.37
CA ILE A 437 -14.21 10.06 43.10
C ILE A 437 -15.14 9.58 44.24
N ALA A 438 -16.02 8.61 43.98
CA ALA A 438 -16.91 8.05 44.97
C ALA A 438 -16.15 7.46 46.16
N ALA A 439 -15.05 6.77 45.93
CA ALA A 439 -14.18 6.20 46.95
C ALA A 439 -13.41 7.30 47.71
N GLU A 440 -12.81 8.26 47.04
CA GLU A 440 -12.02 9.36 47.64
C GLU A 440 -12.88 10.26 48.53
N HIS A 441 -14.11 10.56 48.11
CA HIS A 441 -15.00 11.46 48.80
C HIS A 441 -16.02 10.77 49.71
N HIS A 442 -15.99 9.42 49.77
CA HIS A 442 -16.94 8.61 50.56
C HIS A 442 -18.41 8.92 50.23
N VAL A 443 -18.72 9.14 48.95
CA VAL A 443 -20.08 9.43 48.46
C VAL A 443 -20.60 8.30 47.61
N PRO A 444 -21.92 8.09 47.53
CA PRO A 444 -22.49 7.07 46.68
C PRO A 444 -22.13 7.30 45.19
N LEU A 445 -21.63 6.26 44.51
CA LEU A 445 -21.27 6.31 43.11
C LEU A 445 -22.39 6.88 42.21
N LYS A 446 -23.64 6.47 42.46
CA LYS A 446 -24.83 6.98 41.76
C LYS A 446 -24.95 8.50 41.83
N ARG A 447 -24.59 9.10 42.97
CA ARG A 447 -24.63 10.55 43.18
C ARG A 447 -23.60 11.27 42.33
N VAL A 448 -22.39 10.73 42.24
CA VAL A 448 -21.30 11.25 41.39
C VAL A 448 -21.72 11.20 39.91
N MET A 449 -22.23 10.04 39.46
CA MET A 449 -22.71 9.87 38.09
C MET A 449 -23.82 10.85 37.72
N ASN A 450 -24.82 11.04 38.61
CA ASN A 450 -25.92 11.96 38.32
C ASN A 450 -25.44 13.41 38.23
N GLU A 451 -24.51 13.82 39.08
CA GLU A 451 -23.96 15.18 39.03
C GLU A 451 -23.16 15.46 37.77
N ALA A 452 -22.38 14.47 37.30
CA ALA A 452 -21.70 14.58 36.01
C ALA A 452 -22.69 14.75 34.84
N MET A 453 -23.79 13.99 34.84
CA MET A 453 -24.86 14.11 33.85
C MET A 453 -25.56 15.46 33.88
N GLU A 454 -25.85 15.99 35.08
CA GLU A 454 -26.44 17.33 35.26
C GLU A 454 -25.49 18.44 34.79
N ALA A 455 -24.20 18.35 35.11
CA ALA A 455 -23.20 19.30 34.63
C ALA A 455 -23.16 19.39 33.11
N TYR A 456 -23.19 18.24 32.42
CA TYR A 456 -23.29 18.21 30.97
C TYR A 456 -24.59 18.82 30.44
N SER A 457 -25.72 18.46 31.01
CA SER A 457 -27.01 19.00 30.61
C SER A 457 -27.11 20.53 30.74
N LYS A 458 -26.45 21.10 31.77
CA LYS A 458 -26.37 22.55 31.95
C LYS A 458 -25.48 23.19 30.88
N ALA A 459 -24.35 22.58 30.55
CA ALA A 459 -23.44 23.06 29.49
C ALA A 459 -24.03 23.01 28.08
N LEU A 460 -25.02 22.15 27.81
CA LEU A 460 -25.76 22.12 26.55
C LEU A 460 -26.80 23.24 26.43
N LYS A 461 -27.24 23.85 27.53
CA LYS A 461 -28.27 24.90 27.56
C LYS A 461 -27.68 26.32 27.62
N SER A 462 -26.39 26.43 27.93
CA SER A 462 -25.63 27.69 27.91
C SER A 462 -25.01 27.91 26.54
#